data_25ca4ef1549381930ea6ae94def10c11
#
_entry.id   25ca4ef1549381930ea6ae94def10c11
#
_cell.length_a   1.000
_cell.length_b   1.000
_cell.length_c   1.000
_cell.angle_alpha   90.00
_cell.angle_beta   90.00
_cell.angle_gamma   90.00
#
_symmetry.space_group_name_H-M   'P 1'
#
loop_
_entity.id
_entity.type
_entity.pdbx_description
1 polymer ?
#
loop_
_entity_poly.entity_id
_entity_poly.type
_entity_poly.pdbx_seq_one_letter_code
_entity_poly.pdbx_strand_id
1 'polypeptide(L)'
;GLANIVGSFFQSYVVSGSFSRSAVAARVGARTGMYAIISAIGVVLVMMFLTEYLYHLPKAILAAIVMSAVFGLIDIPSMIHSWKVRRADGIASGVTFLATLIMAPRLADGVLIGIVLTIMLYLASSMKPRSEVLGRAPNGSLAGAASHDLAPISEEFVVMRFDASLVFINAAHFETAIMNALSYFPKAKAILVIGKGINRIDATGEEKLRALIADLKAADVILALAGLKKQIVEA
;
A
#
# COMPACT_ATOMS: atom_id res chain seq x y z
N GLY A 1 17.95 -18.55 -5.15
CA GLY A 1 17.67 -19.63 -4.20
C GLY A 1 18.70 -20.75 -4.26
N LEU A 2 18.70 -21.60 -5.30
CA LEU A 2 19.62 -22.76 -5.45
C LEU A 2 21.09 -22.38 -5.35
N ALA A 3 21.51 -21.28 -5.98
CA ALA A 3 22.89 -20.81 -5.93
C ALA A 3 23.34 -20.50 -4.48
N ASN A 4 22.48 -19.96 -3.63
CA ASN A 4 22.79 -19.68 -2.25
C ASN A 4 22.82 -20.96 -1.38
N ILE A 5 21.95 -21.92 -1.69
CA ILE A 5 21.95 -23.22 -1.01
C ILE A 5 23.25 -23.97 -1.33
N VAL A 6 23.61 -24.08 -2.59
CA VAL A 6 24.87 -24.71 -3.02
C VAL A 6 26.09 -23.93 -2.49
N GLY A 7 26.05 -22.61 -2.59
CA GLY A 7 27.12 -21.75 -2.10
C GLY A 7 27.40 -21.86 -0.61
N SER A 8 26.37 -22.14 0.21
CA SER A 8 26.55 -22.31 1.66
C SER A 8 27.44 -23.51 2.01
N PHE A 9 27.47 -24.56 1.17
CA PHE A 9 28.37 -25.69 1.36
C PHE A 9 29.82 -25.38 1.02
N PHE A 10 30.07 -24.33 0.21
CA PHE A 10 31.39 -23.89 -0.23
C PHE A 10 31.84 -22.59 0.44
N GLN A 11 31.20 -22.17 1.55
CA GLN A 11 31.51 -20.95 2.29
C GLN A 11 31.48 -19.69 1.40
N SER A 12 30.65 -19.68 0.35
CA SER A 12 30.56 -18.53 -0.54
C SER A 12 29.64 -17.46 0.06
N TYR A 13 29.85 -16.20 -0.35
CA TYR A 13 28.98 -15.10 0.03
C TYR A 13 27.58 -15.29 -0.55
N VAL A 14 26.58 -14.77 0.18
CA VAL A 14 25.18 -14.75 -0.28
C VAL A 14 25.10 -13.91 -1.57
N VAL A 15 24.55 -14.52 -2.61
CA VAL A 15 24.38 -13.90 -3.93
C VAL A 15 22.92 -13.47 -4.10
N SER A 16 22.71 -12.21 -4.46
CA SER A 16 21.40 -11.65 -4.80
C SER A 16 21.35 -11.17 -6.25
N GLY A 17 20.18 -11.23 -6.86
CA GLY A 17 19.96 -10.65 -8.18
C GLY A 17 20.14 -9.13 -8.14
N SER A 18 20.88 -8.57 -9.10
CA SER A 18 21.03 -7.13 -9.24
C SER A 18 19.92 -6.59 -10.14
N PHE A 19 19.01 -5.80 -9.55
CA PHE A 19 17.95 -5.14 -10.32
C PHE A 19 18.51 -4.23 -11.42
N SER A 20 19.56 -3.44 -11.13
CA SER A 20 20.18 -2.54 -12.09
C SER A 20 20.80 -3.28 -13.27
N ARG A 21 21.53 -4.37 -13.03
CA ARG A 21 22.09 -5.19 -14.10
C ARG A 21 21.01 -5.84 -14.96
N SER A 22 19.95 -6.34 -14.33
CA SER A 22 18.81 -6.91 -15.05
C SER A 22 18.07 -5.86 -15.88
N ALA A 23 17.90 -4.65 -15.37
CA ALA A 23 17.27 -3.55 -16.09
C ALA A 23 18.10 -3.10 -17.30
N VAL A 24 19.42 -3.02 -17.18
CA VAL A 24 20.31 -2.73 -18.30
C VAL A 24 20.24 -3.84 -19.35
N ALA A 25 20.30 -5.10 -18.93
CA ALA A 25 20.20 -6.25 -19.84
C ALA A 25 18.86 -6.24 -20.61
N ALA A 26 17.75 -5.95 -19.94
CA ALA A 26 16.43 -5.84 -20.57
C ALA A 26 16.38 -4.68 -21.60
N ARG A 27 16.98 -3.53 -21.30
CA ARG A 27 17.06 -2.38 -22.24
C ARG A 27 17.87 -2.70 -23.50
N VAL A 28 18.92 -3.51 -23.38
CA VAL A 28 19.74 -3.97 -24.51
C VAL A 28 19.08 -5.13 -25.29
N GLY A 29 17.91 -5.59 -24.86
CA GLY A 29 17.13 -6.61 -25.55
C GLY A 29 17.46 -8.05 -25.16
N ALA A 30 18.10 -8.29 -24.03
CA ALA A 30 18.33 -9.64 -23.52
C ALA A 30 16.99 -10.33 -23.18
N ARG A 31 16.68 -11.42 -23.88
CA ARG A 31 15.42 -12.18 -23.72
C ARG A 31 15.58 -13.48 -22.94
N THR A 32 16.80 -13.91 -22.68
CA THR A 32 17.09 -15.20 -22.04
C THR A 32 18.13 -15.03 -20.93
N GLY A 33 18.20 -15.97 -19.98
CA GLY A 33 19.21 -15.99 -18.93
C GLY A 33 20.66 -16.19 -19.43
N MET A 34 20.86 -16.51 -20.71
CA MET A 34 22.20 -16.68 -21.33
C MET A 34 23.08 -15.43 -21.21
N TYR A 35 22.47 -14.22 -21.18
CA TYR A 35 23.22 -12.99 -20.97
C TYR A 35 24.02 -13.01 -19.66
N ALA A 36 23.47 -13.63 -18.60
CA ALA A 36 24.13 -13.70 -17.31
C ALA A 36 25.37 -14.63 -17.36
N ILE A 37 25.27 -15.73 -18.10
CA ILE A 37 26.38 -16.66 -18.30
C ILE A 37 27.48 -15.99 -19.11
N ILE A 38 27.15 -15.36 -20.24
CA ILE A 38 28.09 -14.64 -21.07
C ILE A 38 28.76 -13.50 -20.30
N SER A 39 27.96 -12.75 -19.51
CA SER A 39 28.47 -11.69 -18.65
C SER A 39 29.42 -12.22 -17.58
N ALA A 40 29.12 -13.38 -16.98
CA ALA A 40 30.00 -14.01 -15.98
C ALA A 40 31.34 -14.43 -16.61
N ILE A 41 31.31 -15.06 -17.78
CA ILE A 41 32.52 -15.43 -18.54
C ILE A 41 33.30 -14.17 -18.87
N GLY A 42 32.65 -13.11 -19.36
CA GLY A 42 33.30 -11.84 -19.66
C GLY A 42 34.01 -11.24 -18.44
N VAL A 43 33.34 -11.26 -17.25
CA VAL A 43 33.95 -10.79 -15.99
C VAL A 43 35.17 -11.62 -15.63
N VAL A 44 35.11 -12.95 -15.75
CA VAL A 44 36.26 -13.83 -15.47
C VAL A 44 37.44 -13.50 -16.40
N LEU A 45 37.18 -13.34 -17.70
CA LEU A 45 38.23 -12.97 -18.67
C LEU A 45 38.83 -11.60 -18.33
N VAL A 46 38.03 -10.60 -17.99
CA VAL A 46 38.53 -9.29 -17.57
C VAL A 46 39.38 -9.42 -16.31
N MET A 47 38.95 -10.20 -15.33
CA MET A 47 39.71 -10.41 -14.10
C MET A 47 41.05 -11.14 -14.35
N MET A 48 41.08 -12.04 -15.31
CA MET A 48 42.32 -12.78 -15.62
C MET A 48 43.33 -11.96 -16.44
N PHE A 49 42.86 -11.15 -17.39
CA PHE A 49 43.74 -10.52 -18.37
C PHE A 49 43.84 -8.99 -18.23
N LEU A 50 42.83 -8.33 -17.68
CA LEU A 50 42.73 -6.87 -17.65
C LEU A 50 42.89 -6.25 -16.25
N THR A 51 43.02 -7.06 -15.20
CA THR A 51 43.14 -6.54 -13.82
C THR A 51 44.33 -5.62 -13.66
N GLU A 52 45.46 -5.92 -14.30
CA GLU A 52 46.66 -5.10 -14.23
C GLU A 52 46.45 -3.71 -14.85
N TYR A 53 45.70 -3.63 -15.95
CA TYR A 53 45.33 -2.36 -16.59
C TYR A 53 44.27 -1.59 -15.78
N LEU A 54 43.30 -2.29 -15.15
CA LEU A 54 42.29 -1.69 -14.32
C LEU A 54 42.84 -1.11 -13.02
N TYR A 55 43.96 -1.65 -12.53
CA TYR A 55 44.63 -1.14 -11.33
C TYR A 55 45.07 0.33 -11.48
N HIS A 56 45.43 0.75 -12.69
CA HIS A 56 45.84 2.11 -13.02
C HIS A 56 44.67 3.07 -13.26
N LEU A 57 43.41 2.58 -13.20
CA LEU A 57 42.22 3.42 -13.42
C LEU A 57 42.02 4.37 -12.24
N PRO A 58 42.01 5.69 -12.44
CA PRO A 58 41.68 6.64 -11.36
C PRO A 58 40.31 6.36 -10.74
N LYS A 59 40.24 6.37 -9.41
CA LYS A 59 38.98 6.18 -8.67
C LYS A 59 37.90 7.16 -9.12
N ALA A 60 38.26 8.35 -9.56
CA ALA A 60 37.32 9.36 -10.08
C ALA A 60 36.62 8.88 -11.36
N ILE A 61 37.30 8.16 -12.25
CA ILE A 61 36.67 7.61 -13.46
C ILE A 61 35.67 6.52 -13.09
N LEU A 62 36.04 5.61 -12.17
CA LEU A 62 35.12 4.58 -11.68
C LEU A 62 33.88 5.21 -11.03
N ALA A 63 34.06 6.26 -10.20
CA ALA A 63 32.97 6.99 -9.61
C ALA A 63 32.06 7.65 -10.69
N ALA A 64 32.65 8.25 -11.73
CA ALA A 64 31.88 8.87 -12.83
C ALA A 64 31.06 7.84 -13.61
N ILE A 65 31.60 6.66 -13.89
CA ILE A 65 30.90 5.56 -14.57
C ILE A 65 29.71 5.11 -13.72
N VAL A 66 29.93 4.89 -12.41
CA VAL A 66 28.85 4.48 -11.48
C VAL A 66 27.78 5.56 -11.40
N MET A 67 28.17 6.83 -11.25
CA MET A 67 27.24 7.96 -11.20
C MET A 67 26.39 8.05 -12.48
N SER A 68 27.03 7.94 -13.66
CA SER A 68 26.33 7.94 -14.95
C SER A 68 25.30 6.81 -15.07
N ALA A 69 25.63 5.62 -14.59
CA ALA A 69 24.71 4.49 -14.57
C ALA A 69 23.53 4.71 -13.58
N VAL A 70 23.81 5.30 -12.42
CA VAL A 70 22.81 5.57 -11.37
C VAL A 70 21.85 6.69 -11.78
N PHE A 71 22.33 7.76 -12.42
CA PHE A 71 21.47 8.85 -12.91
C PHE A 71 20.36 8.34 -13.85
N GLY A 72 20.66 7.33 -14.67
CA GLY A 72 19.67 6.71 -15.55
C GLY A 72 18.58 5.88 -14.82
N LEU A 73 18.76 5.60 -13.53
CA LEU A 73 17.80 4.86 -12.71
C LEU A 73 16.86 5.77 -11.90
N ILE A 74 17.15 7.05 -11.82
CA ILE A 74 16.29 8.02 -11.10
C ILE A 74 15.06 8.30 -11.95
N ASP A 75 13.92 7.80 -11.51
CA ASP A 75 12.63 7.98 -12.19
C ASP A 75 11.79 9.05 -11.48
N ILE A 76 12.12 10.32 -11.71
CA ILE A 76 11.36 11.46 -11.18
C ILE A 76 9.91 11.47 -11.69
N PRO A 77 9.62 11.19 -12.97
CA PRO A 77 8.24 11.10 -13.46
C PRO A 77 7.36 10.15 -12.66
N SER A 78 7.88 8.97 -12.29
CA SER A 78 7.17 7.98 -11.47
C SER A 78 6.86 8.51 -10.06
N MET A 79 7.80 9.25 -9.45
CA MET A 79 7.59 9.89 -8.14
C MET A 79 6.48 10.96 -8.22
N ILE A 80 6.49 11.79 -9.26
CA ILE A 80 5.45 12.81 -9.49
C ILE A 80 4.09 12.14 -9.75
N HIS A 81 4.07 11.06 -10.51
CA HIS A 81 2.86 10.28 -10.77
C HIS A 81 2.27 9.74 -9.47
N SER A 82 3.09 9.10 -8.63
CA SER A 82 2.67 8.59 -7.31
C SER A 82 2.06 9.69 -6.43
N TRP A 83 2.67 10.88 -6.43
CA TRP A 83 2.12 12.05 -5.73
C TRP A 83 0.75 12.48 -6.24
N LYS A 84 0.53 12.45 -7.58
CA LYS A 84 -0.76 12.80 -8.18
C LYS A 84 -1.85 11.77 -7.91
N VAL A 85 -1.50 10.49 -7.86
CA VAL A 85 -2.45 9.40 -7.57
C VAL A 85 -2.82 9.41 -6.10
N ARG A 86 -1.83 9.47 -5.20
CA ARG A 86 -2.06 9.47 -3.75
C ARG A 86 -0.92 10.19 -3.05
N ARG A 87 -1.25 11.27 -2.34
CA ARG A 87 -0.24 12.08 -1.63
C ARG A 87 0.61 11.28 -0.63
N ALA A 88 0.00 10.31 0.05
CA ALA A 88 0.71 9.44 0.99
C ALA A 88 1.82 8.63 0.31
N ASP A 89 1.58 8.09 -0.89
CA ASP A 89 2.55 7.31 -1.64
C ASP A 89 3.68 8.20 -2.17
N GLY A 90 3.34 9.44 -2.57
CA GLY A 90 4.33 10.44 -2.95
C GLY A 90 5.24 10.86 -1.78
N ILE A 91 4.67 11.04 -0.58
CA ILE A 91 5.45 11.33 0.64
C ILE A 91 6.37 10.15 0.97
N ALA A 92 5.84 8.92 0.97
CA ALA A 92 6.64 7.72 1.24
C ALA A 92 7.81 7.59 0.26
N SER A 93 7.55 7.78 -1.04
CA SER A 93 8.56 7.74 -2.09
C SER A 93 9.64 8.81 -1.90
N GLY A 94 9.25 10.07 -1.65
CA GLY A 94 10.19 11.18 -1.45
C GLY A 94 11.04 11.01 -0.19
N VAL A 95 10.42 10.62 0.93
CA VAL A 95 11.14 10.37 2.19
C VAL A 95 12.10 9.20 2.07
N THR A 96 11.69 8.10 1.42
CA THR A 96 12.56 6.94 1.18
C THR A 96 13.76 7.34 0.35
N PHE A 97 13.56 8.10 -0.73
CA PHE A 97 14.63 8.58 -1.60
C PHE A 97 15.63 9.44 -0.82
N LEU A 98 15.14 10.44 -0.07
CA LEU A 98 16.00 11.31 0.75
C LEU A 98 16.73 10.53 1.84
N ALA A 99 16.03 9.66 2.58
CA ALA A 99 16.63 8.84 3.61
C ALA A 99 17.75 7.95 3.05
N THR A 100 17.53 7.35 1.89
CA THR A 100 18.54 6.52 1.22
C THR A 100 19.78 7.32 0.82
N LEU A 101 19.60 8.56 0.33
CA LEU A 101 20.72 9.44 -0.01
C LEU A 101 21.51 9.87 1.23
N ILE A 102 20.83 10.29 2.29
CA ILE A 102 21.47 10.78 3.54
C ILE A 102 22.23 9.66 4.24
N MET A 103 21.68 8.43 4.21
CA MET A 103 22.26 7.29 4.90
C MET A 103 23.31 6.54 4.08
N ALA A 104 23.64 6.98 2.87
CA ALA A 104 24.72 6.38 2.09
C ALA A 104 26.04 6.37 2.89
N PRO A 105 26.81 5.26 2.88
CA PRO A 105 26.66 4.05 2.06
C PRO A 105 25.69 2.98 2.61
N ARG A 106 25.09 3.17 3.79
CA ARG A 106 24.15 2.21 4.41
C ARG A 106 22.75 2.34 3.80
N LEU A 107 22.63 2.02 2.52
CA LEU A 107 21.37 2.16 1.76
C LEU A 107 20.20 1.35 2.37
N ALA A 108 20.52 0.23 3.01
CA ALA A 108 19.52 -0.64 3.64
C ALA A 108 18.72 0.09 4.74
N ASP A 109 19.36 0.95 5.51
CA ASP A 109 18.72 1.72 6.59
C ASP A 109 17.72 2.74 6.03
N GLY A 110 18.07 3.39 4.91
CA GLY A 110 17.16 4.31 4.22
C GLY A 110 15.93 3.61 3.65
N VAL A 111 16.13 2.43 3.04
CA VAL A 111 15.03 1.60 2.55
C VAL A 111 14.14 1.12 3.70
N LEU A 112 14.72 0.72 4.84
CA LEU A 112 13.96 0.29 6.02
C LEU A 112 13.06 1.41 6.55
N ILE A 113 13.57 2.64 6.62
CA ILE A 113 12.76 3.83 6.99
C ILE A 113 11.58 3.98 6.04
N GLY A 114 11.81 3.83 4.74
CA GLY A 114 10.75 3.89 3.72
C GLY A 114 9.67 2.81 3.91
N ILE A 115 10.08 1.58 4.18
CA ILE A 115 9.17 0.46 4.45
C ILE A 115 8.31 0.75 5.69
N VAL A 116 8.94 1.13 6.80
CA VAL A 116 8.23 1.45 8.05
C VAL A 116 7.24 2.60 7.83
N LEU A 117 7.66 3.67 7.17
CA LEU A 117 6.79 4.80 6.85
C LEU A 117 5.60 4.37 5.98
N THR A 118 5.84 3.57 4.95
CA THR A 118 4.76 3.07 4.06
C THR A 118 3.75 2.23 4.83
N ILE A 119 4.21 1.35 5.72
CA ILE A 119 3.34 0.55 6.58
C ILE A 119 2.53 1.46 7.51
N MET A 120 3.16 2.44 8.15
CA MET A 120 2.46 3.40 9.03
C MET A 120 1.39 4.19 8.28
N LEU A 121 1.69 4.70 7.10
CA LEU A 121 0.73 5.44 6.28
C LEU A 121 -0.42 4.54 5.80
N TYR A 122 -0.13 3.29 5.47
CA TYR A 122 -1.15 2.30 5.12
C TYR A 122 -2.07 2.01 6.30
N LEU A 123 -1.51 1.74 7.49
CA LEU A 123 -2.29 1.51 8.71
C LEU A 123 -3.15 2.74 9.05
N ALA A 124 -2.57 3.93 9.06
CA ALA A 124 -3.29 5.17 9.33
C ALA A 124 -4.47 5.38 8.36
N SER A 125 -4.29 5.06 7.08
CA SER A 125 -5.36 5.14 6.09
C SER A 125 -6.45 4.08 6.29
N SER A 126 -6.08 2.92 6.80
CA SER A 126 -7.01 1.81 7.08
C SER A 126 -7.81 2.01 8.36
N MET A 127 -7.32 2.84 9.29
CA MET A 127 -8.04 3.19 10.53
C MET A 127 -9.28 4.03 10.28
N LYS A 128 -9.28 4.88 9.25
CA LYS A 128 -10.38 5.79 8.92
C LYS A 128 -10.85 5.55 7.49
N PRO A 129 -11.51 4.41 7.23
CA PRO A 129 -12.07 4.15 5.92
C PRO A 129 -13.21 5.13 5.62
N ARG A 130 -13.51 5.26 4.33
CA ARG A 130 -14.62 6.12 3.90
C ARG A 130 -15.94 5.57 4.41
N SER A 131 -16.64 6.40 5.18
CA SER A 131 -18.01 6.16 5.63
C SER A 131 -18.82 7.42 5.34
N GLU A 132 -19.99 7.27 4.75
CA GLU A 132 -20.78 8.41 4.29
C GLU A 132 -22.27 8.08 4.35
N VAL A 133 -23.06 9.05 4.84
CA VAL A 133 -24.52 8.99 4.73
C VAL A 133 -24.89 9.17 3.26
N LEU A 134 -25.86 8.37 2.79
CA LEU A 134 -26.26 8.37 1.39
C LEU A 134 -27.56 9.17 1.20
N GLY A 135 -27.59 9.90 0.12
CA GLY A 135 -28.77 10.56 -0.42
C GLY A 135 -29.19 9.91 -1.74
N ARG A 136 -30.37 10.28 -2.23
CA ARG A 136 -30.87 9.82 -3.54
C ARG A 136 -30.57 10.86 -4.61
N ALA A 137 -29.77 10.48 -5.58
CA ALA A 137 -29.49 11.29 -6.75
C ALA A 137 -30.70 11.39 -7.71
N PRO A 138 -30.80 12.39 -8.59
CA PRO A 138 -31.91 12.56 -9.52
C PRO A 138 -32.15 11.37 -10.45
N ASN A 139 -31.11 10.60 -10.73
CA ASN A 139 -31.19 9.35 -11.54
C ASN A 139 -31.65 8.13 -10.72
N GLY A 140 -32.05 8.31 -9.44
CA GLY A 140 -32.49 7.25 -8.56
C GLY A 140 -31.37 6.45 -7.88
N SER A 141 -30.10 6.68 -8.22
CA SER A 141 -28.97 6.01 -7.58
C SER A 141 -28.69 6.57 -6.18
N LEU A 142 -28.06 5.75 -5.32
CA LEU A 142 -27.58 6.19 -4.01
C LEU A 142 -26.15 6.72 -4.13
N ALA A 143 -25.94 7.95 -3.69
CA ALA A 143 -24.62 8.59 -3.67
C ALA A 143 -24.41 9.28 -2.31
N GLY A 144 -23.16 9.61 -1.97
CA GLY A 144 -22.84 10.28 -0.73
C GLY A 144 -23.56 11.63 -0.62
N ALA A 145 -24.32 11.82 0.43
CA ALA A 145 -25.12 13.02 0.61
C ALA A 145 -24.25 14.28 0.70
N ALA A 146 -23.21 14.25 1.53
CA ALA A 146 -22.29 15.38 1.67
C ALA A 146 -21.42 15.60 0.44
N SER A 147 -20.95 14.51 -0.22
CA SER A 147 -20.07 14.60 -1.39
C SER A 147 -20.76 15.15 -2.65
N HIS A 148 -22.09 15.04 -2.73
CA HIS A 148 -22.86 15.40 -3.92
C HIS A 148 -23.97 16.43 -3.63
N ASP A 149 -23.96 17.02 -2.44
CA ASP A 149 -24.96 18.00 -1.98
C ASP A 149 -26.39 17.48 -2.16
N LEU A 150 -26.62 16.22 -1.73
CA LEU A 150 -27.90 15.56 -1.82
C LEU A 150 -28.63 15.57 -0.48
N ALA A 151 -29.96 15.72 -0.54
CA ALA A 151 -30.78 15.53 0.64
C ALA A 151 -30.70 14.07 1.15
N PRO A 152 -30.71 13.84 2.48
CA PRO A 152 -30.83 12.51 3.04
C PRO A 152 -32.12 11.84 2.60
N ILE A 153 -32.15 10.52 2.61
CA ILE A 153 -33.32 9.76 2.13
C ILE A 153 -34.54 10.00 3.04
N SER A 154 -34.31 10.07 4.35
CA SER A 154 -35.34 10.30 5.36
C SER A 154 -34.70 10.80 6.66
N GLU A 155 -35.46 11.49 7.52
CA GLU A 155 -35.01 11.84 8.86
C GLU A 155 -35.15 10.67 9.85
N GLU A 156 -36.07 9.74 9.61
CA GLU A 156 -36.33 8.58 10.48
C GLU A 156 -35.55 7.34 10.07
N PHE A 157 -35.00 7.31 8.84
CA PHE A 157 -34.30 6.17 8.27
C PHE A 157 -32.99 6.60 7.61
N VAL A 158 -31.88 6.37 8.30
CA VAL A 158 -30.56 6.74 7.82
C VAL A 158 -29.96 5.61 6.99
N VAL A 159 -29.48 5.92 5.78
CA VAL A 159 -28.72 4.99 4.96
C VAL A 159 -27.29 5.46 4.88
N MET A 160 -26.35 4.62 5.26
CA MET A 160 -24.94 4.92 5.15
C MET A 160 -24.16 3.80 4.44
N ARG A 161 -23.00 4.14 3.90
CA ARG A 161 -22.08 3.20 3.27
C ARG A 161 -20.78 3.14 4.06
N PHE A 162 -20.24 1.94 4.18
CA PHE A 162 -18.94 1.70 4.78
C PHE A 162 -18.05 0.94 3.76
N ASP A 163 -16.97 1.59 3.33
CA ASP A 163 -16.15 1.13 2.21
C ASP A 163 -14.86 0.42 2.67
N ALA A 164 -14.95 -0.48 3.64
CA ALA A 164 -13.83 -1.30 4.10
C ALA A 164 -14.30 -2.59 4.78
N SER A 165 -13.40 -3.57 4.92
CA SER A 165 -13.61 -4.71 5.82
C SER A 165 -13.68 -4.21 7.28
N LEU A 166 -14.54 -4.81 8.09
CA LEU A 166 -14.69 -4.47 9.51
C LEU A 166 -13.70 -5.31 10.32
N VAL A 167 -12.61 -4.69 10.73
CA VAL A 167 -11.50 -5.35 11.43
C VAL A 167 -11.02 -4.50 12.61
N PHE A 168 -10.20 -5.08 13.48
CA PHE A 168 -9.73 -4.46 14.72
C PHE A 168 -9.25 -3.01 14.55
N ILE A 169 -8.60 -2.70 13.43
CA ILE A 169 -7.99 -1.39 13.20
C ILE A 169 -9.02 -0.28 12.96
N ASN A 170 -10.23 -0.61 12.48
CA ASN A 170 -11.25 0.37 12.10
C ASN A 170 -12.62 0.15 12.80
N ALA A 171 -12.73 -0.85 13.66
CA ALA A 171 -13.98 -1.15 14.36
C ALA A 171 -14.49 0.04 15.21
N ALA A 172 -13.58 0.75 15.89
CA ALA A 172 -13.93 1.96 16.63
C ALA A 172 -14.37 3.11 15.69
N HIS A 173 -13.78 3.23 14.51
CA HIS A 173 -14.22 4.22 13.52
C HIS A 173 -15.60 3.91 12.97
N PHE A 174 -15.92 2.63 12.76
CA PHE A 174 -17.25 2.19 12.33
C PHE A 174 -18.32 2.60 13.34
N GLU A 175 -18.09 2.30 14.62
CA GLU A 175 -18.97 2.73 15.73
C GLU A 175 -19.14 4.26 15.74
N THR A 176 -18.03 5.00 15.71
CA THR A 176 -18.05 6.47 15.69
C THR A 176 -18.82 7.02 14.49
N ALA A 177 -18.67 6.41 13.32
CA ALA A 177 -19.36 6.84 12.10
C ALA A 177 -20.89 6.66 12.21
N ILE A 178 -21.34 5.56 12.82
CA ILE A 178 -22.77 5.31 13.09
C ILE A 178 -23.31 6.28 14.12
N MET A 179 -22.60 6.48 15.24
CA MET A 179 -23.03 7.41 16.29
C MET A 179 -23.07 8.85 15.79
N ASN A 180 -22.10 9.27 14.99
CA ASN A 180 -22.13 10.58 14.35
C ASN A 180 -23.31 10.73 13.39
N ALA A 181 -23.58 9.72 12.56
CA ALA A 181 -24.75 9.76 11.68
C ALA A 181 -26.04 9.93 12.49
N LEU A 182 -26.22 9.18 13.57
CA LEU A 182 -27.40 9.31 14.43
C LEU A 182 -27.48 10.65 15.16
N SER A 183 -26.35 11.27 15.51
CA SER A 183 -26.35 12.61 16.13
C SER A 183 -26.86 13.70 15.17
N TYR A 184 -26.65 13.55 13.86
CA TYR A 184 -27.24 14.44 12.85
C TYR A 184 -28.71 14.15 12.55
N PHE A 185 -29.17 12.92 12.86
CA PHE A 185 -30.56 12.49 12.64
C PHE A 185 -31.19 11.99 13.93
N PRO A 186 -31.54 12.89 14.90
CA PRO A 186 -32.01 12.50 16.22
C PRO A 186 -33.41 11.82 16.22
N LYS A 187 -34.12 11.89 15.09
CA LYS A 187 -35.40 11.20 14.89
C LYS A 187 -35.27 9.82 14.26
N ALA A 188 -34.03 9.38 13.98
CA ALA A 188 -33.77 8.12 13.30
C ALA A 188 -34.19 6.94 14.19
N LYS A 189 -35.07 6.10 13.65
CA LYS A 189 -35.53 4.82 14.25
C LYS A 189 -34.77 3.63 13.68
N ALA A 190 -34.11 3.81 12.53
CA ALA A 190 -33.31 2.76 11.90
C ALA A 190 -32.13 3.33 11.12
N ILE A 191 -31.04 2.58 11.12
CA ILE A 191 -29.86 2.85 10.29
C ILE A 191 -29.54 1.62 9.45
N LEU A 192 -29.46 1.80 8.14
CA LEU A 192 -29.09 0.79 7.18
C LEU A 192 -27.65 1.03 6.71
N VAL A 193 -26.76 0.11 7.00
CA VAL A 193 -25.38 0.15 6.52
C VAL A 193 -25.26 -0.71 5.24
N ILE A 194 -24.89 -0.08 4.14
CA ILE A 194 -24.55 -0.77 2.90
C ILE A 194 -23.12 -1.30 3.02
N GLY A 195 -23.02 -2.59 3.31
CA GLY A 195 -21.77 -3.30 3.57
C GLY A 195 -21.13 -3.97 2.35
N LYS A 196 -21.38 -3.51 1.12
CA LYS A 196 -20.75 -4.06 -0.09
C LYS A 196 -19.22 -4.04 -0.02
N GLY A 197 -18.63 -3.08 0.69
CA GLY A 197 -17.21 -2.95 0.96
C GLY A 197 -16.68 -3.88 2.06
N ILE A 198 -17.58 -4.44 2.88
CA ILE A 198 -17.20 -5.34 3.96
C ILE A 198 -16.92 -6.72 3.38
N ASN A 199 -15.65 -7.00 3.14
CA ASN A 199 -15.20 -8.27 2.57
C ASN A 199 -14.80 -9.29 3.63
N ARG A 200 -14.52 -8.84 4.86
CA ARG A 200 -14.11 -9.65 6.00
C ARG A 200 -14.51 -8.95 7.29
N ILE A 201 -14.89 -9.73 8.29
CA ILE A 201 -15.05 -9.31 9.69
C ILE A 201 -14.09 -10.18 10.51
N ASP A 202 -13.27 -9.57 11.38
CA ASP A 202 -12.47 -10.31 12.35
C ASP A 202 -13.18 -10.35 13.72
N ALA A 203 -12.60 -11.10 14.68
CA ALA A 203 -13.19 -11.27 16.00
C ALA A 203 -13.49 -9.95 16.72
N THR A 204 -12.59 -8.96 16.63
CA THR A 204 -12.79 -7.64 17.24
C THR A 204 -13.88 -6.86 16.52
N GLY A 205 -13.95 -6.94 15.19
CA GLY A 205 -14.99 -6.32 14.38
C GLY A 205 -16.36 -6.91 14.68
N GLU A 206 -16.44 -8.22 14.87
CA GLU A 206 -17.69 -8.91 15.26
C GLU A 206 -18.14 -8.52 16.67
N GLU A 207 -17.23 -8.56 17.64
CA GLU A 207 -17.53 -8.18 19.03
C GLU A 207 -18.06 -6.73 19.11
N LYS A 208 -17.40 -5.80 18.43
CA LYS A 208 -17.83 -4.41 18.35
C LYS A 208 -19.17 -4.24 17.65
N LEU A 209 -19.43 -4.99 16.60
CA LEU A 209 -20.72 -4.97 15.91
C LEU A 209 -21.84 -5.47 16.81
N ARG A 210 -21.63 -6.57 17.55
CA ARG A 210 -22.59 -7.11 18.53
C ARG A 210 -22.90 -6.11 19.64
N ALA A 211 -21.87 -5.49 20.21
CA ALA A 211 -22.04 -4.47 21.25
C ALA A 211 -22.84 -3.28 20.71
N LEU A 212 -22.49 -2.76 19.55
CA LEU A 212 -23.20 -1.65 18.91
C LEU A 212 -24.67 -1.98 18.61
N ILE A 213 -24.98 -3.19 18.16
CA ILE A 213 -26.36 -3.63 17.94
C ILE A 213 -27.13 -3.62 19.26
N ALA A 214 -26.53 -4.07 20.35
CA ALA A 214 -27.17 -4.07 21.68
C ALA A 214 -27.43 -2.66 22.19
N ASP A 215 -26.46 -1.74 22.07
CA ASP A 215 -26.57 -0.35 22.49
C ASP A 215 -27.63 0.40 21.67
N LEU A 216 -27.67 0.23 20.37
CA LEU A 216 -28.65 0.83 19.49
C LEU A 216 -30.08 0.30 19.78
N LYS A 217 -30.20 -0.99 20.04
CA LYS A 217 -31.48 -1.60 20.43
C LYS A 217 -31.97 -1.06 21.75
N ALA A 218 -31.08 -0.81 22.71
CA ALA A 218 -31.46 -0.18 23.99
C ALA A 218 -31.92 1.28 23.81
N ALA A 219 -31.45 1.95 22.74
CA ALA A 219 -31.88 3.29 22.34
C ALA A 219 -33.10 3.29 21.39
N ASP A 220 -33.74 2.16 21.17
CA ASP A 220 -34.87 1.97 20.23
C ASP A 220 -34.54 2.28 18.77
N VAL A 221 -33.29 2.04 18.39
CA VAL A 221 -32.78 2.19 17.00
C VAL A 221 -32.39 0.83 16.42
N ILE A 222 -32.90 0.54 15.24
CA ILE A 222 -32.59 -0.73 14.52
C ILE A 222 -31.36 -0.54 13.62
N LEU A 223 -30.32 -1.36 13.83
CA LEU A 223 -29.21 -1.46 12.91
C LEU A 223 -29.46 -2.60 11.92
N ALA A 224 -29.47 -2.27 10.63
CA ALA A 224 -29.58 -3.25 9.56
C ALA A 224 -28.34 -3.20 8.66
N LEU A 225 -27.91 -4.35 8.15
CA LEU A 225 -26.79 -4.48 7.22
C LEU A 225 -27.32 -5.01 5.89
N ALA A 226 -26.95 -4.37 4.78
CA ALA A 226 -27.37 -4.81 3.45
C ALA A 226 -26.15 -5.00 2.52
N GLY A 227 -26.28 -5.94 1.59
CA GLY A 227 -25.25 -6.18 0.59
C GLY A 227 -24.00 -6.87 1.12
N LEU A 228 -24.07 -7.51 2.28
CA LEU A 228 -23.00 -8.36 2.79
C LEU A 228 -22.80 -9.59 1.89
N LYS A 229 -21.57 -10.05 1.80
CA LYS A 229 -21.24 -11.31 1.13
C LYS A 229 -21.75 -12.50 1.95
N LYS A 230 -22.20 -13.56 1.25
CA LYS A 230 -22.73 -14.77 1.89
C LYS A 230 -21.81 -15.34 2.97
N GLN A 231 -20.50 -15.37 2.70
CA GLN A 231 -19.48 -15.82 3.64
C GLN A 231 -19.41 -15.08 4.98
N ILE A 232 -19.92 -13.82 5.01
CA ILE A 232 -19.91 -12.99 6.23
C ILE A 232 -21.20 -13.20 7.02
N VAL A 233 -22.29 -13.55 6.33
CA VAL A 233 -23.60 -13.78 6.97
C VAL A 233 -23.65 -15.16 7.65
N GLU A 234 -22.82 -16.10 7.17
CA GLU A 234 -22.74 -17.48 7.67
C GLU A 234 -21.66 -17.68 8.75
N ALA A 235 -20.80 -16.68 8.98
CA ALA A 235 -19.76 -16.69 10.02
C ALA A 235 -20.27 -16.06 11.31
#